data_b6d38f4ec987979036e747b8a009241c
#
_entry.id   b6d38f4ec987979036e747b8a009241c
#
_cell.length_a   1.000
_cell.length_b   1.000
_cell.length_c   1.000
_cell.angle_alpha   90.00
_cell.angle_beta   90.00
_cell.angle_gamma   90.00
#
_symmetry.space_group_name_H-M   'P 1'
#
loop_
_entity.id
_entity.type
_entity.pdbx_description
1 polymer ?
#
loop_
_entity_poly.entity_id
_entity_poly.type
_entity_poly.pdbx_seq_one_letter_code
_entity_poly.pdbx_strand_id
1 'polypeptide(L)'
;MLKGKTALVTGSTSGIGLGIAGALARQGANIVLNGFGDAEGPKAEIAALGVKVGYHGADMSKPAEIEAMMAYAAAEFGRVD
;
A
#
# COMPACT_ATOMS: atom_id res chain seq x y z
N MET A 1 1.15 -17.35 4.77
CA MET A 1 0.97 -16.29 5.79
C MET A 1 1.98 -15.19 5.56
N LEU A 2 1.50 -13.95 5.57
CA LEU A 2 2.34 -12.80 5.24
C LEU A 2 2.58 -11.88 6.43
N LYS A 3 2.33 -12.36 7.63
CA LYS A 3 2.52 -11.57 8.84
C LYS A 3 3.96 -11.03 8.91
N GLY A 4 4.09 -9.74 9.14
CA GLY A 4 5.39 -9.08 9.17
C GLY A 4 5.93 -8.67 7.82
N LYS A 5 5.30 -9.09 6.72
CA LYS A 5 5.67 -8.66 5.38
C LYS A 5 5.01 -7.34 5.04
N THR A 6 5.60 -6.61 4.11
CA THR A 6 5.03 -5.35 3.61
C THR A 6 4.87 -5.45 2.10
N ALA A 7 3.66 -5.20 1.62
CA ALA A 7 3.34 -5.22 0.21
C ALA A 7 3.03 -3.80 -0.28
N LEU A 8 3.63 -3.42 -1.38
CA LEU A 8 3.33 -2.18 -2.08
C LEU A 8 2.45 -2.53 -3.27
N VAL A 9 1.25 -1.98 -3.31
CA VAL A 9 0.29 -2.28 -4.37
C VAL A 9 -0.02 -1.01 -5.15
N THR A 10 0.40 -0.97 -6.41
CA THR A 10 0.14 0.18 -7.27
C THR A 10 -1.31 0.15 -7.76
N GLY A 11 -1.89 1.35 -8.00
CA GLY A 11 -3.28 1.45 -8.42
C GLY A 11 -4.26 0.84 -7.43
N SER A 12 -3.96 0.93 -6.13
CA SER A 12 -4.69 0.17 -5.11
C SER A 12 -5.77 0.95 -4.38
N THR A 13 -6.09 2.16 -4.84
CA THR A 13 -7.15 2.96 -4.20
C THR A 13 -8.55 2.61 -4.71
N SER A 14 -8.66 1.76 -5.72
CA SER A 14 -9.96 1.32 -6.24
C SER A 14 -9.82 0.02 -7.02
N GLY A 15 -10.96 -0.63 -7.29
CA GLY A 15 -11.06 -1.76 -8.19
C GLY A 15 -10.20 -2.96 -7.82
N ILE A 16 -9.55 -3.52 -8.84
CA ILE A 16 -8.75 -4.75 -8.72
C ILE A 16 -7.57 -4.55 -7.78
N GLY A 17 -6.90 -3.40 -7.86
CA GLY A 17 -5.76 -3.10 -7.00
C GLY A 17 -6.14 -3.10 -5.52
N LEU A 18 -7.27 -2.49 -5.18
CA LEU A 18 -7.76 -2.48 -3.81
C LEU A 18 -8.13 -3.90 -3.36
N GLY A 19 -8.73 -4.69 -4.25
CA GLY A 19 -9.05 -6.09 -3.95
C GLY A 19 -7.80 -6.91 -3.64
N ILE A 20 -6.73 -6.72 -4.40
CA ILE A 20 -5.44 -7.38 -4.17
C ILE A 20 -4.86 -6.95 -2.82
N ALA A 21 -4.89 -5.65 -2.53
CA ALA A 21 -4.39 -5.14 -1.24
C ALA A 21 -5.15 -5.77 -0.07
N GLY A 22 -6.48 -5.87 -0.18
CA GLY A 22 -7.31 -6.51 0.84
C GLY A 22 -6.98 -7.98 1.03
N ALA A 23 -6.76 -8.71 -0.07
CA ALA A 23 -6.40 -10.12 0.01
C ALA A 23 -5.07 -10.32 0.72
N LEU A 24 -4.06 -9.49 0.40
CA LEU A 24 -2.75 -9.55 1.05
C LEU A 24 -2.85 -9.17 2.53
N ALA A 25 -3.65 -8.17 2.85
CA ALA A 25 -3.86 -7.75 4.24
C ALA A 25 -4.51 -8.86 5.07
N ARG A 26 -5.42 -9.63 4.49
CA ARG A 26 -6.04 -10.77 5.17
C ARG A 26 -5.03 -11.87 5.49
N GLN A 27 -3.93 -11.93 4.74
CA GLN A 27 -2.83 -12.83 5.02
C GLN A 27 -1.86 -12.26 6.06
N GLY A 28 -2.13 -11.06 6.56
CA GLY A 28 -1.31 -10.42 7.60
C GLY A 28 -0.29 -9.43 7.09
N ALA A 29 -0.22 -9.18 5.78
CA ALA A 29 0.73 -8.22 5.23
C ALA A 29 0.36 -6.79 5.58
N ASN A 30 1.35 -5.98 5.91
CA ASN A 30 1.19 -4.55 5.98
C ASN A 30 1.14 -4.01 4.55
N ILE A 31 0.41 -2.94 4.31
CA ILE A 31 0.11 -2.49 2.96
C ILE A 31 0.53 -1.03 2.77
N VAL A 32 1.20 -0.76 1.65
CA VAL A 32 1.38 0.60 1.17
C VAL A 32 0.49 0.74 -0.06
N LEU A 33 -0.52 1.59 0.05
CA LEU A 33 -1.44 1.87 -1.05
C LEU A 33 -0.85 2.93 -1.96
N ASN A 34 -1.09 2.80 -3.24
CA ASN A 34 -0.70 3.78 -4.25
C ASN A 34 -1.84 3.94 -5.26
N GLY A 35 -2.13 5.16 -5.65
CA GLY A 35 -3.16 5.44 -6.64
C GLY A 35 -3.58 6.90 -6.55
N PHE A 36 -4.44 7.30 -7.47
CA PHE A 36 -4.97 8.66 -7.49
C PHE A 36 -6.35 8.72 -6.85
N GLY A 37 -6.76 9.91 -6.45
CA GLY A 37 -8.07 10.13 -5.86
C GLY A 37 -8.06 9.99 -4.34
N ASP A 38 -9.24 9.81 -3.77
CA ASP A 38 -9.40 9.71 -2.33
C ASP A 38 -8.87 8.37 -1.81
N ALA A 39 -7.90 8.42 -0.93
CA ALA A 39 -7.31 7.24 -0.31
C ALA A 39 -7.85 6.96 1.09
N GLU A 40 -8.62 7.85 1.67
CA GLU A 40 -9.09 7.71 3.05
C GLU A 40 -10.00 6.50 3.25
N GLY A 41 -10.94 6.29 2.35
CA GLY A 41 -11.84 5.12 2.40
C GLY A 41 -11.07 3.81 2.26
N PRO A 42 -10.29 3.64 1.18
CA PRO A 42 -9.47 2.44 1.00
C PRO A 42 -8.50 2.20 2.16
N LYS A 43 -7.86 3.25 2.67
CA LYS A 43 -6.94 3.14 3.79
C LYS A 43 -7.64 2.63 5.05
N ALA A 44 -8.81 3.19 5.36
CA ALA A 44 -9.61 2.76 6.51
C ALA A 44 -10.08 1.32 6.36
N GLU A 45 -10.49 0.94 5.15
CA GLU A 45 -10.95 -0.41 4.86
C GLU A 45 -9.85 -1.45 5.11
N ILE A 46 -8.63 -1.18 4.64
CA ILE A 46 -7.50 -2.08 4.86
C ILE A 46 -7.07 -2.09 6.33
N ALA A 47 -7.03 -0.92 6.96
CA ALA A 47 -6.66 -0.81 8.37
C ALA A 47 -7.59 -1.62 9.28
N ALA A 48 -8.86 -1.73 8.91
CA ALA A 48 -9.85 -2.51 9.67
C ALA A 48 -9.51 -4.00 9.71
N LEU A 49 -8.62 -4.47 8.83
CA LEU A 49 -8.15 -5.86 8.84
C LEU A 49 -7.03 -6.10 9.84
N GLY A 50 -6.61 -5.08 10.58
CA GLY A 50 -5.64 -5.22 11.67
C GLY A 50 -4.19 -5.09 11.27
N VAL A 51 -3.90 -4.61 10.07
CA VAL A 51 -2.52 -4.41 9.58
C VAL A 51 -2.18 -2.93 9.51
N LYS A 52 -0.87 -2.63 9.44
CA LYS A 52 -0.40 -1.28 9.23
C LYS A 52 -0.61 -0.88 7.77
N VAL A 53 -1.14 0.31 7.54
CA VAL A 53 -1.44 0.80 6.19
C VAL A 53 -0.83 2.19 6.02
N GLY A 54 -0.18 2.39 4.88
CA GLY A 54 0.29 3.69 4.45
C GLY A 54 -0.20 4.00 3.05
N TYR A 55 -0.04 5.23 2.63
CA TYR A 55 -0.42 5.67 1.30
C TYR A 55 0.64 6.62 0.75
N HIS A 56 0.94 6.48 -0.53
CA HIS A 56 1.80 7.41 -1.24
C HIS A 56 1.24 7.62 -2.65
N GLY A 57 1.01 8.88 -3.02
CA GLY A 57 0.36 9.23 -4.29
C GLY A 57 1.31 9.37 -5.47
N ALA A 58 2.42 8.63 -5.50
CA ALA A 58 3.39 8.71 -6.58
C ALA A 58 2.75 8.46 -7.94
N ASP A 59 3.13 9.28 -8.92
CA ASP A 59 2.79 9.05 -10.31
C ASP A 59 3.78 8.03 -10.87
N MET A 60 3.31 6.86 -11.21
CA MET A 60 4.15 5.75 -11.64
C MET A 60 4.81 5.99 -12.99
N SER A 61 4.41 7.06 -13.70
CA SER A 61 5.09 7.46 -14.94
C SER A 61 6.34 8.32 -14.68
N LYS A 62 6.58 8.70 -13.43
CA LYS A 62 7.70 9.59 -13.06
C LYS A 62 8.70 8.87 -12.15
N PRO A 63 9.90 8.56 -12.63
CA PRO A 63 10.89 7.80 -11.85
C PRO A 63 11.23 8.42 -10.49
N ALA A 64 11.31 9.74 -10.41
CA ALA A 64 11.62 10.41 -9.15
C ALA A 64 10.52 10.19 -8.10
N GLU A 65 9.27 10.12 -8.52
CA GLU A 65 8.14 9.86 -7.61
C GLU A 65 8.11 8.41 -7.17
N ILE A 66 8.50 7.48 -8.06
CA ILE A 66 8.63 6.07 -7.70
C ILE A 66 9.70 5.90 -6.62
N GLU A 67 10.85 6.55 -6.80
CA GLU A 67 11.92 6.51 -5.79
C GLU A 67 11.46 7.08 -4.45
N ALA A 68 10.72 8.19 -4.49
CA ALA A 68 10.19 8.79 -3.26
C ALA A 68 9.22 7.85 -2.55
N MET A 69 8.39 7.14 -3.31
CA MET A 69 7.45 6.17 -2.74
C MET A 69 8.19 4.99 -2.11
N MET A 70 9.22 4.49 -2.75
CA MET A 70 10.02 3.39 -2.21
C MET A 70 10.75 3.82 -0.94
N ALA A 71 11.28 5.04 -0.91
CA ALA A 71 11.92 5.60 0.29
C ALA A 71 10.92 5.75 1.43
N TYR A 72 9.72 6.23 1.13
CA TYR A 72 8.64 6.33 2.11
C TYR A 72 8.30 4.96 2.71
N ALA A 73 8.13 3.95 1.85
CA ALA A 73 7.78 2.61 2.30
C ALA A 73 8.88 2.02 3.19
N ALA A 74 10.14 2.20 2.80
CA ALA A 74 11.27 1.70 3.59
C ALA A 74 11.35 2.40 4.95
N ALA A 75 11.13 3.73 4.99
CA ALA A 75 11.19 4.50 6.23
C ALA A 75 10.06 4.12 7.20
N GLU A 76 8.86 3.93 6.68
CA GLU A 76 7.68 3.67 7.51
C GLU A 76 7.53 2.19 7.90
N PHE A 77 7.97 1.28 7.05
CA PHE A 77 7.70 -0.16 7.21
C PHE A 77 8.96 -1.00 7.35
N GLY A 78 10.13 -0.40 7.20
CA GLY A 78 11.40 -1.06 7.28
C GLY A 78 11.85 -1.69 5.97
N ARG A 79 10.97 -2.38 5.28
CA ARG A 79 11.30 -2.95 3.97
C ARG A 79 10.00 -3.25 3.19
N VAL A 80 10.17 -3.45 1.89
CA VAL A 80 9.08 -3.85 1.00
C VAL A 80 9.35 -5.27 0.52
N ASP A 81 8.42 -6.12 0.71
CA ASP A 81 8.49 -7.52 0.30
C ASP A 81 7.64 -7.77 -0.94
#